data_e3575d123941f50f26db988f13b552c1
#
_entry.id   e3575d123941f50f26db988f13b552c1
#
_cell.length_a   1.000
_cell.length_b   1.000
_cell.length_c   1.000
_cell.angle_alpha   90.00
_cell.angle_beta   90.00
_cell.angle_gamma   90.00
#
_symmetry.space_group_name_H-M   'P 1'
#
loop_
_entity.id
_entity.type
_entity.pdbx_description
1 polymer ?
#
loop_
_entity_poly.entity_id
_entity_poly.type
_entity_poly.pdbx_seq_one_letter_code
_entity_poly.pdbx_strand_id
1 'polypeptide(L)' 'MKALTLIATNAGKVDSVAKALRAIKKVVKEVLIVTGRADIAVFSEGSIKDINNTIMRIGRIRGVLTTETMFEVEVS' A
#
# COMPACT_ATOMS: atom_id res chain seq x y z
N MET A 1 8.71 -6.74 10.60
CA MET A 1 8.03 -7.45 9.51
C MET A 1 7.84 -6.53 8.33
N LYS A 2 7.95 -7.06 7.14
CA LYS A 2 7.74 -6.31 5.89
C LYS A 2 6.51 -6.84 5.17
N ALA A 3 5.87 -5.95 4.42
CA ALA A 3 4.70 -6.29 3.63
C ALA A 3 4.73 -5.54 2.30
N LEU A 4 4.09 -6.13 1.30
CA LEU A 4 3.91 -5.54 -0.01
C LEU A 4 2.41 -5.44 -0.27
N THR A 5 1.92 -4.23 -0.53
CA THR A 5 0.52 -4.02 -0.87
C THR A 5 0.41 -3.57 -2.32
N LEU A 6 -0.37 -4.31 -3.10
CA LEU A 6 -0.70 -3.96 -4.47
C LEU A 6 -2.06 -3.27 -4.48
N ILE A 7 -2.14 -2.12 -5.12
CA ILE A 7 -3.34 -1.28 -5.11
C ILE A 7 -3.80 -1.05 -6.54
N ALA A 8 -5.08 -1.33 -6.81
CA ALA A 8 -5.75 -0.90 -8.02
C ALA A 8 -6.53 0.37 -7.70
N THR A 9 -6.45 1.35 -8.58
CA THR A 9 -7.12 2.64 -8.40
C THR A 9 -8.22 2.82 -9.44
N ASN A 10 -9.18 3.69 -9.12
CA ASN A 10 -10.15 4.14 -10.11
C ASN A 10 -9.45 4.96 -11.19
N ALA A 11 -10.04 4.99 -12.38
CA ALA A 11 -9.48 5.72 -13.54
C ALA A 11 -9.18 7.18 -13.16
N GLY A 12 -7.96 7.64 -13.47
CA GLY A 12 -7.54 9.01 -13.22
C GLY A 12 -7.17 9.33 -11.78
N LYS A 13 -7.10 8.32 -10.89
CA LYS A 13 -6.84 8.54 -9.47
C LYS A 13 -5.45 8.10 -8.99
N VAL A 14 -4.62 7.58 -9.88
CA VAL A 14 -3.29 7.05 -9.50
C VAL A 14 -2.47 8.11 -8.77
N ASP A 15 -2.37 9.31 -9.35
CA ASP A 15 -1.53 10.36 -8.77
C ASP A 15 -2.02 10.83 -7.41
N SER A 16 -3.32 11.05 -7.26
CA SER A 16 -3.88 11.50 -5.99
C SER A 16 -3.74 10.44 -4.90
N VAL A 17 -3.94 9.17 -5.25
CA VAL A 17 -3.76 8.06 -4.32
C VAL A 17 -2.29 7.91 -3.92
N ALA A 18 -1.37 7.98 -4.88
CA ALA A 18 0.07 7.90 -4.59
C ALA A 18 0.49 9.02 -3.64
N LYS A 19 -0.02 10.23 -3.86
CA LYS A 19 0.27 11.37 -2.99
C LYS A 19 -0.22 11.12 -1.56
N ALA A 20 -1.44 10.61 -1.42
CA ALA A 20 -2.01 10.29 -0.11
C ALA A 20 -1.20 9.19 0.60
N LEU A 21 -0.73 8.18 -0.14
CA LEU A 21 0.09 7.11 0.41
C LEU A 21 1.44 7.64 0.89
N ARG A 22 2.07 8.52 0.13
CA ARG A 22 3.36 9.11 0.49
C ARG A 22 3.26 10.01 1.71
N ALA A 23 2.08 10.46 2.08
CA ALA A 23 1.85 11.23 3.29
C ALA A 23 1.80 10.35 4.55
N ILE A 24 1.63 9.04 4.39
CA ILE A 24 1.67 8.10 5.52
C ILE A 24 3.15 7.79 5.80
N LYS A 25 3.70 8.33 6.88
CA LYS A 25 5.14 8.28 7.10
C LYS A 25 5.61 7.00 7.79
N LYS A 26 5.21 6.72 8.96
CA LYS A 26 5.82 5.79 9.87
C LYS A 26 5.98 4.36 9.35
N VAL A 27 4.93 3.76 8.81
CA VAL A 27 4.89 2.36 8.38
C VAL A 27 5.18 2.21 6.89
N VAL A 28 4.69 3.15 6.08
CA VAL A 28 4.92 3.14 4.63
C VAL A 28 6.34 3.58 4.33
N LYS A 29 7.11 2.72 3.67
CA LYS A 29 8.53 2.97 3.38
C LYS A 29 8.76 3.38 1.94
N GLU A 30 8.01 2.82 1.00
CA GLU A 30 8.17 3.15 -0.41
C GLU A 30 6.84 3.02 -1.13
N VAL A 31 6.58 3.95 -2.04
CA VAL A 31 5.37 3.96 -2.87
C VAL A 31 5.84 4.05 -4.32
N LEU A 32 5.50 3.04 -5.13
CA LEU A 32 5.84 2.99 -6.54
C LEU A 32 4.57 3.00 -7.37
N ILE A 33 4.54 3.82 -8.42
CA ILE A 33 3.52 3.73 -9.45
C ILE A 33 4.03 2.69 -10.45
N VAL A 34 3.20 1.69 -10.73
CA VAL A 34 3.60 0.53 -11.52
C VAL A 34 2.60 0.30 -12.64
N THR A 35 2.94 -0.60 -13.55
CA THR A 35 2.02 -1.10 -14.58
C THR A 35 1.83 -2.60 -14.39
N GLY A 36 0.76 -3.13 -14.98
CA GLY A 36 0.45 -4.55 -14.91
C GLY A 36 -0.82 -4.80 -14.12
N ARG A 37 -0.80 -5.77 -13.23
CA ARG A 37 -1.99 -6.16 -12.47
C ARG A 37 -2.38 -5.18 -11.37
N ALA A 38 -1.53 -4.21 -11.10
CA ALA A 38 -1.80 -3.17 -10.11
C ALA A 38 -1.33 -1.82 -10.63
N ASP A 39 -1.80 -0.75 -10.01
CA ASP A 39 -1.41 0.61 -10.36
C ASP A 39 -0.35 1.16 -9.41
N ILE A 40 -0.35 0.73 -8.16
CA ILE A 40 0.59 1.19 -7.14
C ILE A 40 1.06 0.01 -6.31
N ALA A 41 2.36 -0.01 -6.00
CA ALA A 41 2.95 -0.96 -5.07
C ALA A 41 3.47 -0.19 -3.86
N VAL A 42 3.10 -0.65 -2.66
CA VAL A 42 3.50 -0.02 -1.40
C VAL A 42 4.29 -1.01 -0.58
N PHE A 43 5.50 -0.62 -0.19
CA PHE A 43 6.31 -1.39 0.75
C PHE A 43 6.15 -0.81 2.14
N SER A 44 5.84 -1.69 3.10
CA SER A 44 5.59 -1.30 4.49
C SER A 44 6.48 -2.12 5.42
N GLU A 45 6.80 -1.54 6.56
CA GLU A 45 7.58 -2.23 7.59
C GLU A 45 7.13 -1.78 8.96
N GLY A 46 6.95 -2.75 9.86
CA GLY A 46 6.50 -2.49 11.22
C GLY A 46 5.98 -3.75 11.87
N SER A 47 5.28 -3.60 12.98
CA SER A 47 4.58 -4.73 13.61
C SER A 47 3.39 -5.13 12.75
N ILE A 48 2.92 -6.37 12.92
CA ILE A 48 1.70 -6.83 12.24
C ILE A 48 0.54 -5.88 12.53
N LYS A 49 0.40 -5.44 13.78
CA LYS A 49 -0.67 -4.53 14.18
C LYS A 49 -0.58 -3.20 13.42
N ASP A 50 0.61 -2.63 13.34
CA ASP A 50 0.81 -1.34 12.66
C ASP A 50 0.56 -1.48 11.15
N ILE A 51 1.01 -2.57 10.55
CA ILE A 51 0.79 -2.82 9.12
C ILE A 51 -0.71 -2.99 8.86
N ASN A 52 -1.42 -3.78 9.68
CA ASN A 52 -2.86 -3.98 9.50
C ASN A 52 -3.64 -2.67 9.63
N ASN A 53 -3.30 -1.84 10.60
CA ASN A 53 -3.94 -0.53 10.75
C ASN A 53 -3.69 0.35 9.53
N THR A 54 -2.48 0.30 8.99
CA THR A 54 -2.12 1.06 7.78
C THR A 54 -2.88 0.55 6.56
N ILE A 55 -3.00 -0.77 6.40
CA ILE A 55 -3.76 -1.37 5.28
C ILE A 55 -5.22 -0.93 5.35
N MET A 56 -5.83 -0.94 6.53
CA MET A 56 -7.21 -0.47 6.68
C MET A 56 -7.35 1.01 6.31
N ARG A 57 -6.37 1.83 6.70
CA ARG A 57 -6.33 3.24 6.33
C ARG A 57 -6.20 3.42 4.83
N ILE A 58 -5.34 2.63 4.19
CA ILE A 58 -5.16 2.65 2.73
C ILE A 58 -6.48 2.36 2.02
N GLY A 59 -7.22 1.36 2.50
CA GLY A 59 -8.50 0.99 1.90
C GLY A 59 -9.56 2.07 1.95
N ARG A 60 -9.38 3.08 2.81
CA ARG A 60 -10.30 4.22 2.94
C ARG A 60 -9.88 5.42 2.11
N ILE A 61 -8.72 5.37 1.44
CA ILE A 61 -8.27 6.47 0.60
C ILE A 61 -9.18 6.56 -0.61
N ARG A 62 -9.68 7.76 -0.88
CA ARG A 62 -10.53 8.02 -2.05
C ARG A 62 -9.77 7.72 -3.33
N GLY A 63 -10.36 6.89 -4.18
CA GLY A 63 -9.75 6.46 -5.43
C GLY A 63 -9.14 5.07 -5.38
N VAL A 64 -8.99 4.47 -4.20
CA VAL A 64 -8.57 3.08 -4.06
C VAL A 64 -9.74 2.17 -4.40
N LEU A 65 -9.54 1.29 -5.36
CA LEU A 65 -10.54 0.32 -5.79
C LEU A 65 -10.38 -1.00 -5.04
N THR A 66 -9.19 -1.58 -5.09
CA THR A 66 -8.88 -2.83 -4.40
C THR A 66 -7.46 -2.79 -3.84
N THR A 67 -7.23 -3.59 -2.81
CA THR A 67 -5.91 -3.81 -2.25
C THR A 67 -5.66 -5.30 -2.07
N GLU A 68 -4.40 -5.67 -2.23
CA GLU A 68 -3.93 -7.04 -1.95
C GLU A 68 -2.62 -6.90 -1.18
N THR A 69 -2.54 -7.49 0.00
CA THR A 69 -1.33 -7.38 0.81
C THR A 69 -0.71 -8.76 1.01
N MET A 70 0.60 -8.81 0.79
CA MET A 70 1.41 -9.99 1.03
C MET A 70 2.39 -9.68 2.14
N PHE A 71 2.45 -10.56 3.14
CA PHE A 71 3.37 -10.41 4.26
C PHE A 71 4.61 -11.26 4.03
N GLU A 72 5.74 -10.71 4.46
CA GLU A 72 6.99 -11.43 4.45
C GLU A 72 6.87 -12.70 5.30
N VAL A 73 7.37 -13.80 4.75
CA VAL A 73 7.50 -15.05 5.51
C VAL A 73 8.96 -15.19 5.89
N GLU A 74 9.23 -15.26 7.20
CA GLU A 74 10.58 -15.46 7.67
C GLU A 74 10.93 -16.95 7.59
N VAL A 75 12.07 -17.20 6.96
CA VAL A 75 12.59 -18.56 6.81
C VAL A 75 13.94 -18.60 7.51
N SER A 76 14.06 -19.47 8.49
CA SER A 76 15.29 -19.65 9.23
C SER A 76 16.23 -20.66 8.56
#